data_7250bcfd3181b794e046757c47daacce
#
_entry.id   7250bcfd3181b794e046757c47daacce
#
_cell.length_a   1.000
_cell.length_b   1.000
_cell.length_c   1.000
_cell.angle_alpha   90.00
_cell.angle_beta   90.00
_cell.angle_gamma   90.00
#
_symmetry.space_group_name_H-M   'P 1'
#
loop_
_entity.id
_entity.type
_entity.pdbx_description
1 polymer ?
#
loop_
_entity_poly.entity_id
_entity_poly.type
_entity_poly.pdbx_seq_one_letter_code
_entity_poly.pdbx_strand_id
1 'polypeptide(L)'
;SEGAERIRVGASLLEVADFVENSILDEGFGIAFPVNISLNEAAAHDTPSPDDTRTFAEGDMVKLDLGVHLDGYIADTACTVDLGDQPLLCEASIAARDAAIAAVRPGVAIGTLGTIVAHEIKSRGFLPVANLTGHGLDQYCLHKGPNVPNIPGSGGAVLEEGMVLAIEPFATTGTGVVHDGRREEIF
;
A
#
# COMPACT_ATOMS: atom_id res chain seq x y z
N SER A 1 3.16 11.98 -7.30
CA SER A 1 2.85 12.87 -6.17
C SER A 1 4.12 13.60 -5.74
N GLU A 2 3.99 14.77 -5.13
CA GLU A 2 5.12 15.58 -4.67
C GLU A 2 6.01 14.82 -3.67
N GLY A 3 5.42 13.99 -2.79
CA GLY A 3 6.17 13.13 -1.89
C GLY A 3 7.05 12.12 -2.63
N ALA A 4 6.52 11.46 -3.66
CA ALA A 4 7.28 10.51 -4.47
C ALA A 4 8.46 11.17 -5.21
N GLU A 5 8.31 12.43 -5.65
CA GLU A 5 9.37 13.18 -6.33
C GLU A 5 10.55 13.55 -5.40
N ARG A 6 10.32 13.51 -4.09
CA ARG A 6 11.36 13.73 -3.07
C ARG A 6 12.14 12.47 -2.73
N ILE A 7 11.61 11.28 -3.08
CA ILE A 7 12.30 10.01 -2.90
C ILE A 7 13.40 9.90 -3.95
N ARG A 8 14.64 10.15 -3.52
CA ARG A 8 15.84 10.13 -4.36
C ARG A 8 17.06 9.70 -3.52
N VAL A 9 18.02 9.10 -4.15
CA VAL A 9 19.26 8.66 -3.49
C VAL A 9 19.87 9.80 -2.65
N GLY A 10 20.16 9.51 -1.37
CA GLY A 10 20.72 10.42 -0.39
C GLY A 10 19.71 11.30 0.35
N ALA A 11 18.43 11.33 -0.04
CA ALA A 11 17.42 12.05 0.73
C ALA A 11 17.04 11.26 1.99
N SER A 12 16.66 11.96 3.06
CA SER A 12 16.26 11.37 4.34
C SER A 12 14.82 10.82 4.26
N LEU A 13 14.60 9.63 4.83
CA LEU A 13 13.24 9.07 4.96
C LEU A 13 12.37 9.98 5.84
N LEU A 14 12.91 10.43 6.97
CA LEU A 14 12.20 11.31 7.90
C LEU A 14 11.79 12.64 7.25
N GLU A 15 12.71 13.28 6.51
CA GLU A 15 12.39 14.55 5.82
C GLU A 15 11.29 14.37 4.77
N VAL A 16 11.20 13.21 4.10
CA VAL A 16 10.12 12.92 3.16
C VAL A 16 8.80 12.67 3.89
N ALA A 17 8.80 11.93 4.99
CA ALA A 17 7.61 11.70 5.81
C ALA A 17 7.08 13.02 6.37
N ASP A 18 7.93 13.84 6.99
CA ASP A 18 7.58 15.16 7.53
C ASP A 18 6.99 16.07 6.44
N PHE A 19 7.61 16.08 5.25
CA PHE A 19 7.08 16.86 4.13
C PHE A 19 5.68 16.43 3.74
N VAL A 20 5.43 15.12 3.62
CA VAL A 20 4.11 14.59 3.23
C VAL A 20 3.06 14.91 4.30
N GLU A 21 3.39 14.69 5.58
CA GLU A 21 2.46 14.96 6.68
C GLU A 21 2.14 16.46 6.81
N ASN A 22 3.15 17.33 6.73
CA ASN A 22 2.93 18.76 6.74
C ASN A 22 2.10 19.23 5.55
N SER A 23 2.32 18.66 4.35
CA SER A 23 1.51 19.01 3.17
C SER A 23 0.03 18.64 3.36
N ILE A 24 -0.27 17.50 3.99
CA ILE A 24 -1.64 17.09 4.33
C ILE A 24 -2.29 18.11 5.28
N LEU A 25 -1.56 18.50 6.33
CA LEU A 25 -2.05 19.46 7.33
C LEU A 25 -2.23 20.86 6.76
N ASP A 26 -1.31 21.32 5.92
CA ASP A 26 -1.36 22.65 5.28
C ASP A 26 -2.56 22.79 4.33
N GLU A 27 -2.99 21.71 3.70
CA GLU A 27 -4.22 21.64 2.88
C GLU A 27 -5.51 21.53 3.73
N GLY A 28 -5.38 21.45 5.06
CA GLY A 28 -6.52 21.42 5.99
C GLY A 28 -7.12 20.03 6.20
N PHE A 29 -6.42 18.97 5.80
CA PHE A 29 -6.81 17.60 6.05
C PHE A 29 -6.20 17.06 7.35
N GLY A 30 -6.76 15.98 7.90
CA GLY A 30 -6.16 15.21 8.97
C GLY A 30 -5.35 14.03 8.43
N ILE A 31 -4.34 13.60 9.19
CA ILE A 31 -3.55 12.40 8.91
C ILE A 31 -4.34 11.21 9.42
N ALA A 32 -4.67 10.26 8.54
CA ALA A 32 -5.43 9.05 8.91
C ALA A 32 -4.55 8.00 9.61
N PHE A 33 -3.29 7.92 9.21
CA PHE A 33 -2.23 7.13 9.86
C PHE A 33 -0.87 7.76 9.54
N PRO A 34 0.18 7.55 10.37
CA PRO A 34 1.52 8.07 10.11
C PRO A 34 2.04 7.60 8.75
N VAL A 35 2.71 8.49 8.03
CA VAL A 35 3.28 8.14 6.73
C VAL A 35 4.25 6.98 6.85
N ASN A 36 4.00 5.91 6.09
CA ASN A 36 4.87 4.75 6.02
C ASN A 36 5.84 4.89 4.82
N ILE A 37 7.11 4.60 5.06
CA ILE A 37 8.15 4.52 4.03
C ILE A 37 8.88 3.21 4.21
N SER A 38 8.42 2.19 3.51
CA SER A 38 8.92 0.82 3.64
C SER A 38 9.93 0.52 2.53
N LEU A 39 11.14 0.09 2.91
CA LEU A 39 12.23 -0.19 1.99
C LEU A 39 12.36 -1.69 1.71
N ASN A 40 12.56 -2.03 0.46
CA ASN A 40 12.97 -3.36 -0.01
C ASN A 40 12.08 -4.49 0.55
N GLU A 41 12.64 -5.35 1.43
CA GLU A 41 11.95 -6.47 2.07
C GLU A 41 10.92 -6.04 3.13
N ALA A 42 11.02 -4.84 3.68
CA ALA A 42 9.93 -4.29 4.49
C ALA A 42 8.73 -4.01 3.59
N ALA A 43 7.70 -4.85 3.68
CA ALA A 43 6.57 -4.77 2.77
C ALA A 43 5.69 -3.55 3.05
N ALA A 44 5.38 -3.29 4.32
CA ALA A 44 4.48 -2.23 4.78
C ALA A 44 4.80 -1.84 6.22
N HIS A 45 4.18 -0.76 6.72
CA HIS A 45 4.15 -0.32 8.12
C HIS A 45 5.53 0.06 8.71
N ASP A 46 6.50 0.44 7.89
CA ASP A 46 7.76 1.01 8.36
C ASP A 46 7.63 2.55 8.34
N THR A 47 7.47 3.14 9.51
CA THR A 47 7.38 4.59 9.71
C THR A 47 8.68 5.13 10.24
N PRO A 48 9.27 6.18 9.64
CA PRO A 48 10.46 6.82 10.19
C PRO A 48 10.19 7.37 11.59
N SER A 49 11.04 7.00 12.57
CA SER A 49 10.99 7.60 13.92
C SER A 49 11.58 9.01 13.93
N PRO A 50 11.30 9.85 14.96
CA PRO A 50 11.82 11.21 15.05
C PRO A 50 13.36 11.31 15.05
N ASP A 51 14.05 10.23 15.34
CA ASP A 51 15.53 10.12 15.32
C ASP A 51 16.04 9.24 14.18
N ASP A 52 15.19 8.95 13.17
CA ASP A 52 15.59 8.14 12.01
C ASP A 52 16.64 8.86 11.17
N THR A 53 17.77 8.21 10.97
CA THR A 53 18.89 8.72 10.19
C THR A 53 19.06 8.02 8.84
N ARG A 54 18.11 7.12 8.48
CA ARG A 54 18.17 6.42 7.19
C ARG A 54 18.01 7.39 6.03
N THR A 55 18.73 7.10 4.96
CA THR A 55 18.63 7.78 3.68
C THR A 55 18.39 6.76 2.58
N PHE A 56 17.72 7.17 1.51
CA PHE A 56 17.51 6.30 0.35
C PHE A 56 18.84 6.02 -0.35
N ALA A 57 19.03 4.79 -0.79
CA ALA A 57 20.19 4.31 -1.51
C ALA A 57 19.84 3.94 -2.96
N GLU A 58 20.87 3.86 -3.81
CA GLU A 58 20.71 3.29 -5.14
C GLU A 58 20.31 1.81 -5.03
N GLY A 59 19.30 1.40 -5.80
CA GLY A 59 18.75 0.06 -5.76
C GLY A 59 17.57 -0.12 -4.82
N ASP A 60 17.21 0.88 -4.00
CA ASP A 60 16.05 0.77 -3.11
C ASP A 60 14.73 0.72 -3.87
N MET A 61 13.88 -0.19 -3.44
CA MET A 61 12.46 -0.25 -3.78
C MET A 61 11.66 0.37 -2.63
N VAL A 62 11.13 1.56 -2.83
CA VAL A 62 10.52 2.38 -1.78
C VAL A 62 9.01 2.38 -1.93
N LYS A 63 8.28 1.91 -0.90
CA LYS A 63 6.81 2.03 -0.82
C LYS A 63 6.50 3.21 0.09
N LEU A 64 5.92 4.27 -0.50
CA LEU A 64 5.38 5.42 0.21
C LEU A 64 3.87 5.20 0.33
N ASP A 65 3.40 5.15 1.56
CA ASP A 65 2.00 4.89 1.89
C ASP A 65 1.49 5.94 2.87
N LEU A 66 0.36 6.52 2.57
CA LEU A 66 -0.22 7.64 3.32
C LEU A 66 -1.74 7.62 3.31
N GLY A 67 -2.31 8.03 4.43
CA GLY A 67 -3.75 8.21 4.58
C GLY A 67 -4.10 9.63 4.98
N VAL A 68 -5.10 10.19 4.31
CA VAL A 68 -5.67 11.48 4.66
C VAL A 68 -7.13 11.33 5.06
N HIS A 69 -7.65 12.22 5.89
CA HIS A 69 -9.09 12.25 6.15
C HIS A 69 -9.64 13.67 6.21
N LEU A 70 -10.91 13.81 5.81
CA LEU A 70 -11.74 14.99 6.08
C LEU A 70 -12.94 14.54 6.91
N ASP A 71 -13.06 15.06 8.12
CA ASP A 71 -14.10 14.67 9.08
C ASP A 71 -14.21 13.14 9.30
N GLY A 72 -13.07 12.45 9.23
CA GLY A 72 -12.97 10.99 9.39
C GLY A 72 -13.21 10.17 8.12
N TYR A 73 -13.62 10.77 7.02
CA TYR A 73 -13.70 10.08 5.73
C TYR A 73 -12.30 9.96 5.13
N ILE A 74 -11.83 8.72 5.03
CA ILE A 74 -10.44 8.39 4.75
C ILE A 74 -10.25 8.15 3.26
N ALA A 75 -9.14 8.68 2.73
CA ALA A 75 -8.54 8.25 1.48
C ALA A 75 -7.16 7.65 1.79
N ASP A 76 -6.96 6.41 1.39
CA ASP A 76 -5.78 5.61 1.60
C ASP A 76 -5.09 5.38 0.24
N THR A 77 -3.80 5.71 0.14
CA THR A 77 -3.08 5.62 -1.13
C THR A 77 -1.60 5.33 -0.94
N ALA A 78 -1.08 4.47 -1.80
CA ALA A 78 0.34 4.16 -1.83
C ALA A 78 0.92 4.21 -3.24
N CYS A 79 2.22 4.43 -3.31
CA CYS A 79 2.98 4.28 -4.54
C CYS A 79 4.36 3.67 -4.26
N THR A 80 4.92 3.04 -5.29
CA THR A 80 6.28 2.50 -5.24
C THR A 80 7.19 3.33 -6.12
N VAL A 81 8.34 3.73 -5.56
CA VAL A 81 9.44 4.39 -6.29
C VAL A 81 10.59 3.41 -6.38
N ASP A 82 10.97 3.06 -7.60
CA ASP A 82 12.11 2.19 -7.89
C ASP A 82 13.37 3.06 -8.11
N LEU A 83 14.29 3.02 -7.15
CA LEU A 83 15.61 3.67 -7.27
C LEU A 83 16.68 2.70 -7.82
N GLY A 84 16.23 1.54 -8.29
CA GLY A 84 17.04 0.48 -8.88
C GLY A 84 16.69 0.21 -10.33
N ASP A 85 16.51 -1.07 -10.66
CA ASP A 85 16.21 -1.54 -12.01
C ASP A 85 15.21 -2.72 -11.96
N GLN A 86 14.06 -2.49 -11.33
CA GLN A 86 12.99 -3.50 -11.22
C GLN A 86 11.61 -2.98 -11.69
N PRO A 87 11.54 -2.32 -12.86
CA PRO A 87 10.28 -1.74 -13.33
C PRO A 87 9.17 -2.79 -13.52
N LEU A 88 9.52 -4.03 -13.89
CA LEU A 88 8.55 -5.11 -14.09
C LEU A 88 7.86 -5.53 -12.78
N LEU A 89 8.55 -5.42 -11.63
CA LEU A 89 7.95 -5.70 -10.34
C LEU A 89 6.90 -4.64 -9.97
N CYS A 90 7.22 -3.37 -10.20
CA CYS A 90 6.27 -2.26 -10.02
C CYS A 90 5.06 -2.41 -10.96
N GLU A 91 5.33 -2.71 -12.25
CA GLU A 91 4.29 -2.92 -13.25
C GLU A 91 3.33 -4.06 -12.87
N ALA A 92 3.85 -5.14 -12.25
CA ALA A 92 3.02 -6.25 -11.80
C ALA A 92 1.99 -5.84 -10.75
N SER A 93 2.36 -5.01 -9.77
CA SER A 93 1.44 -4.46 -8.77
C SER A 93 0.44 -3.49 -9.38
N ILE A 94 0.89 -2.60 -10.26
CA ILE A 94 0.03 -1.62 -10.97
C ILE A 94 -1.02 -2.34 -11.80
N ALA A 95 -0.61 -3.31 -12.62
CA ALA A 95 -1.53 -4.06 -13.46
C ALA A 95 -2.55 -4.86 -12.64
N ALA A 96 -2.12 -5.45 -11.53
CA ALA A 96 -3.02 -6.17 -10.62
C ALA A 96 -4.05 -5.23 -9.97
N ARG A 97 -3.63 -4.04 -9.52
CA ARG A 97 -4.52 -3.00 -8.99
C ARG A 97 -5.55 -2.59 -10.03
N ASP A 98 -5.10 -2.24 -11.22
CA ASP A 98 -5.97 -1.73 -12.27
C ASP A 98 -6.99 -2.78 -12.73
N ALA A 99 -6.56 -4.04 -12.86
CA ALA A 99 -7.45 -5.15 -13.20
C ALA A 99 -8.48 -5.43 -12.08
N ALA A 100 -8.06 -5.36 -10.81
CA ALA A 100 -8.98 -5.50 -9.68
C ALA A 100 -10.00 -4.36 -9.65
N ILE A 101 -9.56 -3.10 -9.80
CA ILE A 101 -10.45 -1.92 -9.87
C ILE A 101 -11.47 -2.07 -10.99
N ALA A 102 -11.05 -2.51 -12.19
CA ALA A 102 -11.93 -2.70 -13.33
C ALA A 102 -13.02 -3.78 -13.09
N ALA A 103 -12.80 -4.69 -12.15
CA ALA A 103 -13.75 -5.72 -11.77
C ALA A 103 -14.70 -5.31 -10.64
N VAL A 104 -14.45 -4.20 -9.95
CA VAL A 104 -15.28 -3.72 -8.82
C VAL A 104 -16.65 -3.27 -9.32
N ARG A 105 -17.69 -3.94 -8.80
CA ARG A 105 -19.09 -3.56 -8.98
C ARG A 105 -19.97 -4.29 -7.95
N PRO A 106 -21.15 -3.78 -7.62
CA PRO A 106 -22.08 -4.49 -6.75
C PRO A 106 -22.37 -5.90 -7.26
N GLY A 107 -22.46 -6.87 -6.36
CA GLY A 107 -22.71 -8.28 -6.67
C GLY A 107 -21.45 -9.12 -6.94
N VAL A 108 -20.28 -8.53 -7.06
CA VAL A 108 -19.02 -9.27 -7.21
C VAL A 108 -18.56 -9.83 -5.86
N ALA A 109 -18.24 -11.12 -5.81
CA ALA A 109 -17.63 -11.72 -4.64
C ALA A 109 -16.19 -11.18 -4.47
N ILE A 110 -15.84 -10.76 -3.26
CA ILE A 110 -14.53 -10.12 -2.98
C ILE A 110 -13.35 -11.04 -3.29
N GLY A 111 -13.51 -12.36 -3.11
CA GLY A 111 -12.51 -13.37 -3.51
C GLY A 111 -12.19 -13.41 -5.00
N THR A 112 -13.08 -12.85 -5.85
CA THR A 112 -12.81 -12.67 -7.29
C THR A 112 -11.68 -11.68 -7.51
N LEU A 113 -11.62 -10.61 -6.70
CA LEU A 113 -10.54 -9.62 -6.78
C LEU A 113 -9.19 -10.27 -6.48
N GLY A 114 -9.11 -11.12 -5.43
CA GLY A 114 -7.89 -11.86 -5.12
C GLY A 114 -7.45 -12.83 -6.22
N THR A 115 -8.42 -13.42 -6.92
CA THR A 115 -8.11 -14.27 -8.08
C THR A 115 -7.50 -13.45 -9.23
N ILE A 116 -8.06 -12.28 -9.50
CA ILE A 116 -7.57 -11.35 -10.53
C ILE A 116 -6.17 -10.85 -10.16
N VAL A 117 -5.96 -10.36 -8.93
CA VAL A 117 -4.67 -9.90 -8.43
C VAL A 117 -3.60 -10.97 -8.58
N ALA A 118 -3.89 -12.19 -8.10
CA ALA A 118 -2.95 -13.30 -8.19
C ALA A 118 -2.62 -13.68 -9.65
N HIS A 119 -3.61 -13.61 -10.53
CA HIS A 119 -3.40 -13.90 -11.96
C HIS A 119 -2.45 -12.88 -12.59
N GLU A 120 -2.73 -11.58 -12.39
CA GLU A 120 -1.94 -10.50 -12.98
C GLU A 120 -0.47 -10.51 -12.51
N ILE A 121 -0.24 -10.72 -11.22
CA ILE A 121 1.10 -10.79 -10.65
C ILE A 121 1.85 -12.03 -11.16
N LYS A 122 1.21 -13.21 -11.11
CA LYS A 122 1.84 -14.46 -11.51
C LYS A 122 2.13 -14.54 -13.01
N SER A 123 1.27 -13.98 -13.85
CA SER A 123 1.49 -13.93 -15.29
C SER A 123 2.72 -13.12 -15.69
N ARG A 124 3.20 -12.23 -14.80
CA ARG A 124 4.41 -11.43 -14.96
C ARG A 124 5.65 -12.06 -14.29
N GLY A 125 5.51 -13.27 -13.73
CA GLY A 125 6.63 -14.02 -13.15
C GLY A 125 6.92 -13.72 -11.67
N PHE A 126 6.02 -13.01 -10.98
CA PHE A 126 6.14 -12.67 -9.56
C PHE A 126 5.13 -13.43 -8.71
N LEU A 127 5.26 -13.31 -7.38
CA LEU A 127 4.29 -13.86 -6.44
C LEU A 127 3.50 -12.75 -5.75
N PRO A 128 2.18 -12.91 -5.56
CA PRO A 128 1.44 -12.03 -4.66
C PRO A 128 1.78 -12.35 -3.21
N VAL A 129 1.81 -11.32 -2.36
CA VAL A 129 1.91 -11.52 -0.91
C VAL A 129 0.56 -11.98 -0.38
N ALA A 130 0.51 -13.19 0.16
CA ALA A 130 -0.73 -13.88 0.51
C ALA A 130 -1.39 -13.38 1.80
N ASN A 131 -0.61 -12.90 2.73
CA ASN A 131 -1.05 -12.49 4.07
C ASN A 131 -1.08 -10.97 4.31
N LEU A 132 -0.94 -10.17 3.25
CA LEU A 132 -1.35 -8.78 3.23
C LEU A 132 -2.61 -8.65 2.37
N THR A 133 -3.51 -7.78 2.80
CA THR A 133 -4.81 -7.58 2.14
C THR A 133 -5.15 -6.11 2.11
N GLY A 134 -5.82 -5.65 1.08
CA GLY A 134 -6.61 -4.44 1.17
C GLY A 134 -7.80 -4.64 2.12
N HIS A 135 -8.57 -3.60 2.34
CA HIS A 135 -9.62 -3.57 3.36
C HIS A 135 -10.75 -2.61 3.00
N GLY A 136 -11.86 -2.73 3.73
CA GLY A 136 -12.90 -1.71 3.73
C GLY A 136 -12.46 -0.50 4.56
N LEU A 137 -13.07 0.64 4.27
CA LEU A 137 -12.90 1.90 4.98
C LEU A 137 -14.25 2.41 5.48
N ASP A 138 -14.27 3.11 6.61
CA ASP A 138 -15.44 3.82 7.10
C ASP A 138 -15.01 5.11 7.81
N GLN A 139 -15.98 5.94 8.20
CA GLN A 139 -15.69 7.16 8.93
C GLN A 139 -14.95 6.85 10.24
N TYR A 140 -13.75 7.41 10.42
CA TYR A 140 -12.82 7.16 11.53
C TYR A 140 -12.45 5.68 11.72
N CYS A 141 -12.55 4.87 10.68
CA CYS A 141 -12.21 3.46 10.73
C CYS A 141 -11.39 3.08 9.51
N LEU A 142 -10.07 2.96 9.70
CA LEU A 142 -9.13 2.64 8.63
C LEU A 142 -9.31 1.19 8.15
N HIS A 143 -9.33 0.23 9.06
CA HIS A 143 -9.42 -1.18 8.74
C HIS A 143 -10.81 -1.73 9.08
N LYS A 144 -11.78 -1.49 8.21
CA LYS A 144 -13.10 -2.12 8.27
C LYS A 144 -13.14 -3.35 7.36
N GLY A 145 -13.86 -4.39 7.76
CA GLY A 145 -14.17 -5.46 6.82
C GLY A 145 -15.04 -5.00 5.64
N PRO A 146 -15.06 -5.72 4.55
CA PRO A 146 -14.34 -6.96 4.29
C PRO A 146 -12.88 -6.72 3.89
N ASN A 147 -12.00 -7.71 4.12
CA ASN A 147 -10.64 -7.70 3.59
C ASN A 147 -10.65 -8.00 2.09
N VAL A 148 -9.81 -7.30 1.33
CA VAL A 148 -9.61 -7.52 -0.11
C VAL A 148 -8.37 -8.39 -0.31
N PRO A 149 -8.51 -9.68 -0.63
CA PRO A 149 -7.38 -10.60 -0.69
C PRO A 149 -6.50 -10.36 -1.92
N ASN A 150 -5.23 -10.73 -1.82
CA ASN A 150 -4.28 -10.76 -2.93
C ASN A 150 -4.14 -12.15 -3.58
N ILE A 151 -4.84 -13.15 -3.03
CA ILE A 151 -4.81 -14.54 -3.51
C ILE A 151 -6.24 -15.10 -3.61
N PRO A 152 -6.47 -16.17 -4.41
CA PRO A 152 -7.76 -16.83 -4.48
C PRO A 152 -8.19 -17.47 -3.15
N GLY A 153 -9.51 -17.59 -2.94
CA GLY A 153 -10.09 -18.48 -1.93
C GLY A 153 -10.43 -17.86 -0.59
N SER A 154 -10.17 -16.60 -0.36
CA SER A 154 -10.55 -15.92 0.87
C SER A 154 -11.72 -14.95 0.67
N GLY A 155 -12.75 -15.09 1.50
CA GLY A 155 -13.85 -14.16 1.63
C GLY A 155 -15.13 -14.53 0.88
N GLY A 156 -16.21 -14.76 1.65
CA GLY A 156 -17.57 -14.92 1.13
C GLY A 156 -18.35 -13.62 0.99
N ALA A 157 -17.74 -12.47 1.33
CA ALA A 157 -18.40 -11.18 1.21
C ALA A 157 -18.61 -10.81 -0.26
N VAL A 158 -19.74 -10.15 -0.51
CA VAL A 158 -20.11 -9.63 -1.83
C VAL A 158 -20.04 -8.12 -1.77
N LEU A 159 -19.53 -7.50 -2.81
CA LEU A 159 -19.47 -6.05 -2.90
C LEU A 159 -20.87 -5.44 -3.02
N GLU A 160 -21.11 -4.39 -2.27
CA GLU A 160 -22.37 -3.65 -2.25
C GLU A 160 -22.14 -2.19 -2.65
N GLU A 161 -23.17 -1.53 -3.13
CA GLU A 161 -23.12 -0.11 -3.44
C GLU A 161 -22.84 0.72 -2.18
N GLY A 162 -21.94 1.69 -2.30
CA GLY A 162 -21.53 2.56 -1.19
C GLY A 162 -20.37 2.03 -0.36
N MET A 163 -19.89 0.80 -0.58
CA MET A 163 -18.63 0.34 0.05
C MET A 163 -17.45 1.14 -0.44
N VAL A 164 -16.57 1.50 0.48
CA VAL A 164 -15.26 2.13 0.21
C VAL A 164 -14.18 1.09 0.51
N LEU A 165 -13.26 0.91 -0.42
CA LEU A 165 -12.24 -0.14 -0.34
C LEU A 165 -10.86 0.41 -0.65
N ALA A 166 -9.85 -0.02 0.11
CA ALA A 166 -8.46 0.02 -0.28
C ALA A 166 -8.12 -1.27 -1.04
N ILE A 167 -7.51 -1.15 -2.20
CA ILE A 167 -7.08 -2.28 -3.05
C ILE A 167 -5.57 -2.21 -3.17
N GLU A 168 -4.88 -3.14 -2.52
CA GLU A 168 -3.46 -3.11 -2.24
C GLU A 168 -2.76 -4.39 -2.72
N PRO A 169 -2.50 -4.54 -4.01
CA PRO A 169 -1.71 -5.66 -4.51
C PRO A 169 -0.23 -5.50 -4.16
N PHE A 170 0.31 -6.50 -3.47
CA PHE A 170 1.73 -6.61 -3.18
C PHE A 170 2.35 -7.70 -4.06
N ALA A 171 3.23 -7.31 -4.98
CA ALA A 171 4.04 -8.23 -5.78
C ALA A 171 5.43 -8.39 -5.15
N THR A 172 5.97 -9.60 -5.19
CA THR A 172 7.29 -9.90 -4.61
C THR A 172 8.08 -10.90 -5.46
N THR A 173 9.40 -10.77 -5.40
CA THR A 173 10.36 -11.78 -5.87
C THR A 173 10.64 -12.86 -4.81
N GLY A 174 10.16 -12.64 -3.57
CA GLY A 174 10.35 -13.55 -2.44
C GLY A 174 9.32 -14.66 -2.36
N THR A 175 9.06 -15.15 -1.14
CA THR A 175 8.21 -16.34 -0.90
C THR A 175 6.71 -16.08 -1.03
N GLY A 176 6.27 -14.82 -1.12
CA GLY A 176 4.85 -14.45 -1.14
C GLY A 176 4.19 -14.45 0.24
N VAL A 177 4.99 -14.42 1.30
CA VAL A 177 4.52 -14.33 2.69
C VAL A 177 5.41 -13.36 3.45
N VAL A 178 4.80 -12.49 4.25
CA VAL A 178 5.52 -11.60 5.17
C VAL A 178 5.35 -12.06 6.61
N HIS A 179 6.26 -11.63 7.45
CA HIS A 179 6.28 -11.88 8.89
C HIS A 179 6.51 -10.55 9.62
N ASP A 180 6.05 -10.47 10.84
CA ASP A 180 6.29 -9.31 11.69
C ASP A 180 7.79 -9.05 11.85
N GLY A 181 8.17 -7.80 11.73
CA GLY A 181 9.54 -7.34 11.94
C GLY A 181 9.91 -7.40 13.44
N ARG A 182 11.17 -7.06 13.73
CA ARG A 182 11.65 -7.00 15.12
C ARG A 182 11.36 -5.66 15.80
N ARG A 183 10.98 -4.66 15.02
CA ARG A 183 10.78 -3.29 15.47
C ARG A 183 9.32 -2.92 15.25
N GLU A 184 8.61 -2.57 16.31
CA GLU A 184 7.27 -2.00 16.26
C GLU A 184 7.38 -0.52 16.62
N GLU A 185 6.98 0.36 15.71
CA GLU A 185 7.06 1.82 15.87
C GLU A 185 5.69 2.46 16.13
N ILE A 186 4.61 1.72 15.84
CA ILE A 186 3.23 2.21 15.98
C ILE A 186 2.50 1.28 16.96
N PHE A 187 1.94 1.88 18.00
CA PHE A 187 1.15 1.21 19.04
C PHE A 187 -0.32 1.63 18.96
#